data_66480bc6a48b6384ca4d7251bb3294f6
#
_entry.id   66480bc6a48b6384ca4d7251bb3294f6
#
_cell.length_a   1.000
_cell.length_b   1.000
_cell.length_c   1.000
_cell.angle_alpha   90.00
_cell.angle_beta   90.00
_cell.angle_gamma   90.00
#
_symmetry.space_group_name_H-M   'P 1'
#
loop_
_entity.id
_entity.type
_entity.pdbx_description
1 polymer ?
#
loop_
_entity_poly.entity_id
_entity_poly.type
_entity_poly.pdbx_seq_one_letter_code
_entity_poly.pdbx_strand_id
1 'polypeptide(L)'
;MWDRLLRNARVVDPVNGRDGVMDVAVKDGRIAAVGPNLQGEASEVEDLTGLVVMPGLIDPHLHLGSMFGSAYGTRMAAAAGVTTCLDMAGPVDEILETSKTCGAGINVAMLEGFSPMKHCGTMTPTREQLEKFVRESLEKGAVGVKIMGGHWPLPLETSRELVKTANDMNAYVAWHAGSHTAGSNILGMREVIEAAKGQRLHLAHINAYCRGRVNPVDEESKEAIEMLRANPNLWCEAYVSPNNGTVLDCDEDGQIIDHVTRTCLETFGLTPDAAGMREAFLTHRCFAIADTGFMSELVEGEAALELWEKQGMKGAGSFPVNPA
;
A
#
# COMPACT_ATOMS: atom_id res chain seq x y z
N MET A 1 0.90 -8.19 40.24
CA MET A 1 2.09 -8.74 39.51
C MET A 1 1.86 -8.49 38.05
N TRP A 2 2.87 -7.97 37.35
CA TRP A 2 2.87 -7.76 35.89
C TRP A 2 3.39 -9.01 35.19
N ASP A 3 3.10 -9.16 33.89
CA ASP A 3 3.64 -10.26 33.11
C ASP A 3 5.09 -9.94 32.70
N ARG A 4 5.35 -8.68 32.30
CA ARG A 4 6.67 -8.20 31.90
C ARG A 4 6.90 -6.78 32.41
N LEU A 5 8.16 -6.51 32.83
CA LEU A 5 8.63 -5.18 33.19
C LEU A 5 9.92 -4.87 32.42
N LEU A 6 9.82 -3.92 31.49
CA LEU A 6 10.95 -3.39 30.73
C LEU A 6 11.49 -2.18 31.48
N ARG A 7 12.78 -2.24 31.86
CA ARG A 7 13.41 -1.21 32.70
C ARG A 7 14.37 -0.34 31.91
N ASN A 8 14.52 0.91 32.33
CA ASN A 8 15.59 1.81 31.92
C ASN A 8 15.64 2.11 30.41
N ALA A 9 14.57 1.89 29.64
CA ALA A 9 14.55 2.22 28.22
C ALA A 9 14.32 3.71 28.00
N ARG A 10 14.88 4.28 26.93
CA ARG A 10 14.35 5.54 26.42
C ARG A 10 12.96 5.28 25.80
N VAL A 11 11.92 5.71 26.48
CA VAL A 11 10.56 5.61 25.97
C VAL A 11 10.23 6.82 25.11
N VAL A 12 9.84 6.59 23.85
CA VAL A 12 9.39 7.63 22.92
C VAL A 12 7.93 7.35 22.57
N ASP A 13 7.03 8.20 23.08
CA ASP A 13 5.58 8.10 22.88
C ASP A 13 5.01 9.49 22.58
N PRO A 14 5.01 9.88 21.29
CA PRO A 14 4.61 11.24 20.88
C PRO A 14 3.16 11.59 21.25
N VAL A 15 2.26 10.62 21.20
CA VAL A 15 0.83 10.83 21.49
C VAL A 15 0.61 11.22 22.95
N ASN A 16 1.40 10.65 23.87
CA ASN A 16 1.33 10.98 25.29
C ASN A 16 2.43 11.96 25.75
N GLY A 17 3.17 12.55 24.79
CA GLY A 17 4.21 13.54 25.09
C GLY A 17 5.38 12.98 25.88
N ARG A 18 5.73 11.70 25.73
CA ARG A 18 6.82 11.07 26.46
C ARG A 18 8.08 10.96 25.60
N ASP A 19 9.19 11.43 26.14
CA ASP A 19 10.54 11.16 25.63
C ASP A 19 11.51 11.22 26.81
N GLY A 20 12.01 10.08 27.26
CA GLY A 20 12.93 9.99 28.38
C GLY A 20 13.11 8.57 28.88
N VAL A 21 14.04 8.40 29.84
CA VAL A 21 14.30 7.10 30.45
C VAL A 21 13.14 6.72 31.39
N MET A 22 12.46 5.63 31.10
CA MET A 22 11.31 5.14 31.83
C MET A 22 11.26 3.61 31.82
N ASP A 23 10.43 3.07 32.70
CA ASP A 23 10.04 1.66 32.70
C ASP A 23 8.68 1.51 32.01
N VAL A 24 8.45 0.32 31.40
CA VAL A 24 7.17 -0.07 30.82
C VAL A 24 6.73 -1.39 31.41
N ALA A 25 5.57 -1.41 32.05
CA ALA A 25 4.97 -2.62 32.58
C ALA A 25 3.86 -3.13 31.65
N VAL A 26 3.88 -4.43 31.36
CA VAL A 26 2.86 -5.11 30.54
C VAL A 26 2.10 -6.10 31.42
N LYS A 27 0.78 -6.14 31.26
CA LYS A 27 -0.10 -7.10 31.89
C LYS A 27 -1.25 -7.46 30.95
N ASP A 28 -1.55 -8.75 30.85
CA ASP A 28 -2.64 -9.29 30.03
C ASP A 28 -2.57 -8.77 28.57
N GLY A 29 -1.34 -8.72 27.99
CA GLY A 29 -1.10 -8.24 26.63
C GLY A 29 -1.29 -6.74 26.42
N ARG A 30 -1.39 -5.93 27.50
CA ARG A 30 -1.59 -4.47 27.45
C ARG A 30 -0.51 -3.74 28.24
N ILE A 31 -0.21 -2.52 27.82
CA ILE A 31 0.63 -1.63 28.63
C ILE A 31 -0.16 -1.20 29.87
N ALA A 32 0.31 -1.67 31.03
CA ALA A 32 -0.33 -1.41 32.32
C ALA A 32 0.17 -0.12 32.96
N ALA A 33 1.45 0.21 32.81
CA ALA A 33 2.04 1.44 33.32
C ALA A 33 3.27 1.86 32.49
N VAL A 34 3.51 3.17 32.42
CA VAL A 34 4.73 3.76 31.87
C VAL A 34 5.15 4.90 32.80
N GLY A 35 6.39 4.88 33.27
CA GLY A 35 6.92 5.92 34.14
C GLY A 35 8.30 5.57 34.70
N PRO A 36 8.98 6.53 35.33
CA PRO A 36 10.28 6.29 35.91
C PRO A 36 10.17 5.39 37.18
N ASN A 37 11.11 4.46 37.31
CA ASN A 37 11.28 3.61 38.51
C ASN A 37 9.98 2.96 39.00
N LEU A 38 9.24 2.28 38.10
CA LEU A 38 8.00 1.59 38.46
C LEU A 38 8.24 0.56 39.58
N GLN A 39 7.40 0.64 40.62
CA GLN A 39 7.45 -0.27 41.76
C GLN A 39 6.40 -1.38 41.57
N GLY A 40 6.81 -2.62 41.59
CA GLY A 40 5.92 -3.79 41.45
C GLY A 40 6.68 -5.04 41.06
N GLU A 41 6.05 -6.18 41.27
CA GLU A 41 6.57 -7.48 40.86
C GLU A 41 6.14 -7.79 39.42
N ALA A 42 7.02 -8.41 38.66
CA ALA A 42 6.75 -8.93 37.32
C ALA A 42 7.29 -10.37 37.18
N SER A 43 6.63 -11.16 36.32
CA SER A 43 7.09 -12.52 36.00
C SER A 43 8.42 -12.50 35.22
N GLU A 44 8.58 -11.50 34.35
CA GLU A 44 9.80 -11.27 33.59
C GLU A 44 10.24 -9.81 33.77
N VAL A 45 11.55 -9.62 34.01
CA VAL A 45 12.16 -8.29 34.10
C VAL A 45 13.32 -8.22 33.11
N GLU A 46 13.32 -7.21 32.28
CA GLU A 46 14.35 -7.01 31.26
C GLU A 46 14.94 -5.60 31.37
N ASP A 47 16.27 -5.49 31.41
CA ASP A 47 16.96 -4.21 31.41
C ASP A 47 17.24 -3.77 29.97
N LEU A 48 16.63 -2.69 29.55
CA LEU A 48 16.74 -2.11 28.21
C LEU A 48 17.62 -0.84 28.19
N THR A 49 18.57 -0.74 29.11
CA THR A 49 19.51 0.39 29.15
C THR A 49 20.19 0.59 27.78
N GLY A 50 20.09 1.79 27.21
CA GLY A 50 20.62 2.12 25.90
C GLY A 50 19.73 1.76 24.71
N LEU A 51 18.58 1.13 24.95
CA LEU A 51 17.58 0.82 23.93
C LEU A 51 16.42 1.83 23.96
N VAL A 52 15.68 1.86 22.85
CA VAL A 52 14.48 2.66 22.70
C VAL A 52 13.24 1.77 22.68
N VAL A 53 12.25 2.11 23.51
CA VAL A 53 10.90 1.54 23.44
C VAL A 53 9.97 2.59 22.86
N MET A 54 9.28 2.22 21.78
CA MET A 54 8.35 3.10 21.07
C MET A 54 7.16 2.30 20.57
N PRO A 55 6.04 2.96 20.17
CA PRO A 55 4.98 2.27 19.45
C PRO A 55 5.55 1.53 18.23
N GLY A 56 5.02 0.35 17.93
CA GLY A 56 5.45 -0.42 16.76
C GLY A 56 5.22 0.37 15.48
N LEU A 57 6.07 0.15 14.47
CA LEU A 57 5.91 0.79 13.17
C LEU A 57 4.62 0.32 12.51
N ILE A 58 3.88 1.27 11.95
CA ILE A 58 2.67 1.01 11.17
C ILE A 58 2.96 1.36 9.73
N ASP A 59 2.87 0.35 8.84
CA ASP A 59 2.91 0.59 7.40
C ASP A 59 1.49 0.70 6.87
N PRO A 60 1.04 1.90 6.46
CA PRO A 60 -0.33 2.11 6.02
C PRO A 60 -0.58 1.71 4.57
N HIS A 61 0.44 1.18 3.84
CA HIS A 61 0.30 0.80 2.46
C HIS A 61 1.26 -0.32 2.05
N LEU A 62 0.80 -1.55 2.20
CA LEU A 62 1.47 -2.75 1.67
C LEU A 62 0.56 -3.50 0.70
N HIS A 63 1.14 -4.41 -0.08
CA HIS A 63 0.43 -5.37 -0.90
C HIS A 63 0.87 -6.77 -0.51
N LEU A 64 0.00 -7.52 0.16
CA LEU A 64 0.24 -8.89 0.66
C LEU A 64 -0.48 -9.96 -0.17
N GLY A 65 -1.46 -9.57 -0.97
CA GLY A 65 -2.20 -10.45 -1.86
C GLY A 65 -1.43 -10.80 -3.14
N SER A 66 -2.01 -11.67 -3.95
CA SER A 66 -1.40 -12.30 -5.13
C SER A 66 -0.90 -11.34 -6.21
N MET A 67 -1.44 -10.13 -6.26
CA MET A 67 -1.10 -9.17 -7.31
C MET A 67 0.37 -8.70 -7.24
N PHE A 68 0.88 -8.43 -6.04
CA PHE A 68 2.23 -7.91 -5.82
C PHE A 68 2.94 -8.65 -4.69
N GLY A 69 2.18 -9.38 -3.87
CA GLY A 69 2.65 -10.01 -2.66
C GLY A 69 3.08 -11.45 -2.86
N SER A 70 3.82 -11.91 -1.89
CA SER A 70 4.11 -13.32 -1.70
C SER A 70 3.70 -13.73 -0.30
N ALA A 71 3.65 -15.04 -0.05
CA ALA A 71 3.47 -15.59 1.30
C ALA A 71 4.48 -15.04 2.34
N TYR A 72 5.48 -14.32 1.90
CA TYR A 72 6.59 -13.79 2.71
C TYR A 72 6.47 -12.29 3.01
N GLY A 73 5.50 -11.59 2.46
CA GLY A 73 5.35 -10.15 2.64
C GLY A 73 5.26 -9.73 4.11
N THR A 74 4.51 -10.46 4.92
CA THR A 74 4.41 -10.21 6.37
C THR A 74 5.73 -10.48 7.10
N ARG A 75 6.49 -11.49 6.69
CA ARG A 75 7.83 -11.79 7.25
C ARG A 75 8.81 -10.66 6.93
N MET A 76 8.81 -10.16 5.69
CA MET A 76 9.66 -9.05 5.27
C MET A 76 9.31 -7.78 6.05
N ALA A 77 8.01 -7.48 6.22
CA ALA A 77 7.54 -6.37 7.03
C ALA A 77 7.98 -6.50 8.50
N ALA A 78 7.83 -7.70 9.09
CA ALA A 78 8.31 -7.96 10.46
C ALA A 78 9.83 -7.79 10.59
N ALA A 79 10.61 -8.26 9.62
CA ALA A 79 12.06 -8.09 9.60
C ALA A 79 12.49 -6.63 9.48
N ALA A 80 11.66 -5.78 8.84
CA ALA A 80 11.84 -4.33 8.78
C ALA A 80 11.36 -3.58 10.04
N GLY A 81 10.84 -4.29 11.06
CA GLY A 81 10.33 -3.69 12.29
C GLY A 81 8.87 -3.23 12.23
N VAL A 82 8.15 -3.53 11.15
CA VAL A 82 6.71 -3.27 11.05
C VAL A 82 5.96 -4.23 11.96
N THR A 83 5.04 -3.70 12.78
CA THR A 83 4.20 -4.47 13.70
C THR A 83 2.74 -4.47 13.30
N THR A 84 2.35 -3.54 12.46
CA THR A 84 0.98 -3.40 11.93
C THR A 84 1.05 -2.89 10.50
N CYS A 85 0.24 -3.45 9.61
CA CYS A 85 0.14 -2.94 8.25
C CYS A 85 -1.31 -2.90 7.75
N LEU A 86 -1.54 -2.09 6.71
CA LEU A 86 -2.76 -2.08 5.92
C LEU A 86 -2.45 -2.60 4.52
N ASP A 87 -3.02 -3.75 4.18
CA ASP A 87 -2.99 -4.24 2.80
C ASP A 87 -3.92 -3.42 1.92
N MET A 88 -3.41 -2.95 0.82
CA MET A 88 -4.06 -2.00 -0.07
C MET A 88 -4.52 -2.62 -1.37
N ALA A 89 -5.19 -3.76 -1.31
CA ALA A 89 -5.98 -4.24 -2.44
C ALA A 89 -6.49 -5.69 -2.33
N GLY A 90 -6.10 -6.45 -1.35
CA GLY A 90 -6.53 -7.85 -1.25
C GLY A 90 -5.93 -8.73 -2.37
N PRO A 91 -6.62 -9.77 -2.82
CA PRO A 91 -7.94 -10.23 -2.29
C PRO A 91 -7.88 -10.68 -0.84
N VAL A 92 -8.88 -10.32 -0.06
CA VAL A 92 -8.93 -10.61 1.38
C VAL A 92 -8.85 -12.11 1.66
N ASP A 93 -9.55 -12.92 0.87
CA ASP A 93 -9.58 -14.37 1.05
C ASP A 93 -8.19 -15.00 0.91
N GLU A 94 -7.35 -14.51 -0.01
CA GLU A 94 -5.98 -15.00 -0.21
C GLU A 94 -5.06 -14.64 0.97
N ILE A 95 -5.17 -13.42 1.48
CA ILE A 95 -4.37 -12.97 2.63
C ILE A 95 -4.75 -13.78 3.87
N LEU A 96 -6.05 -14.03 4.08
CA LEU A 96 -6.52 -14.87 5.18
C LEU A 96 -6.02 -16.30 5.06
N GLU A 97 -6.04 -16.89 3.87
CA GLU A 97 -5.53 -18.25 3.65
C GLU A 97 -4.01 -18.33 3.86
N THR A 98 -3.25 -17.37 3.34
CA THR A 98 -1.82 -17.27 3.58
C THR A 98 -1.52 -17.12 5.07
N SER A 99 -2.29 -16.30 5.77
CA SER A 99 -2.11 -16.11 7.23
C SER A 99 -2.42 -17.37 8.04
N LYS A 100 -3.36 -18.22 7.59
CA LYS A 100 -3.64 -19.52 8.23
C LYS A 100 -2.51 -20.52 8.02
N THR A 101 -1.90 -20.53 6.84
CA THR A 101 -0.89 -21.52 6.47
C THR A 101 0.53 -21.13 6.91
N CYS A 102 0.88 -19.86 6.80
CA CYS A 102 2.23 -19.34 7.06
C CYS A 102 2.34 -18.49 8.34
N GLY A 103 1.20 -18.09 8.91
CA GLY A 103 1.16 -17.07 9.96
C GLY A 103 1.36 -15.67 9.39
N ALA A 104 0.91 -14.66 10.12
CA ALA A 104 1.15 -13.26 9.75
C ALA A 104 2.37 -12.66 10.47
N GLY A 105 2.58 -12.98 11.76
CA GLY A 105 3.68 -12.45 12.57
C GLY A 105 3.55 -10.96 12.94
N ILE A 106 2.63 -10.24 12.31
CA ILE A 106 2.28 -8.83 12.52
C ILE A 106 0.76 -8.66 12.49
N ASN A 107 0.25 -7.51 12.91
CA ASN A 107 -1.16 -7.19 12.73
C ASN A 107 -1.40 -6.76 11.27
N VAL A 108 -2.43 -7.31 10.65
CA VAL A 108 -2.81 -7.01 9.26
C VAL A 108 -4.25 -6.53 9.20
N ALA A 109 -4.46 -5.32 8.74
CA ALA A 109 -5.75 -4.84 8.24
C ALA A 109 -5.75 -4.95 6.71
N MET A 110 -6.92 -5.13 6.09
CA MET A 110 -7.03 -5.41 4.67
C MET A 110 -8.13 -4.57 4.01
N LEU A 111 -7.87 -4.12 2.78
CA LEU A 111 -8.88 -3.56 1.89
C LEU A 111 -9.18 -4.54 0.76
N GLU A 112 -10.45 -4.65 0.38
CA GLU A 112 -10.83 -5.41 -0.82
C GLU A 112 -10.74 -4.51 -2.06
N GLY A 113 -10.01 -4.94 -3.07
CA GLY A 113 -9.85 -4.21 -4.33
C GLY A 113 -11.12 -4.25 -5.17
N PHE A 114 -11.61 -3.09 -5.60
CA PHE A 114 -12.82 -2.99 -6.39
C PHE A 114 -12.56 -3.21 -7.88
N SER A 115 -13.22 -4.21 -8.44
CA SER A 115 -13.33 -4.45 -9.88
C SER A 115 -14.81 -4.49 -10.26
N PRO A 116 -15.36 -3.45 -10.92
CA PRO A 116 -16.80 -3.36 -11.17
C PRO A 116 -17.33 -4.51 -12.03
N MET A 117 -16.57 -4.95 -13.02
CA MET A 117 -16.98 -6.09 -13.85
C MET A 117 -17.03 -7.40 -13.06
N LYS A 118 -16.04 -7.65 -12.19
CA LYS A 118 -15.98 -8.87 -11.34
C LYS A 118 -17.08 -8.85 -10.27
N HIS A 119 -17.29 -7.72 -9.60
CA HIS A 119 -18.15 -7.64 -8.42
C HIS A 119 -19.60 -7.27 -8.74
N CYS A 120 -19.82 -6.54 -9.85
CA CYS A 120 -21.14 -6.00 -10.22
C CYS A 120 -21.61 -6.40 -11.61
N GLY A 121 -20.73 -6.94 -12.47
CA GLY A 121 -21.04 -7.29 -13.86
C GLY A 121 -21.23 -6.09 -14.79
N THR A 122 -20.88 -4.89 -14.36
CA THR A 122 -21.04 -3.65 -15.13
C THR A 122 -20.02 -2.59 -14.69
N MET A 123 -19.61 -1.72 -15.60
CA MET A 123 -18.73 -0.59 -15.29
C MET A 123 -19.45 0.58 -14.58
N THR A 124 -20.77 0.58 -14.58
CA THR A 124 -21.64 1.60 -13.97
C THR A 124 -22.62 0.95 -12.98
N PRO A 125 -22.12 0.41 -11.85
CA PRO A 125 -22.95 -0.26 -10.87
C PRO A 125 -23.94 0.70 -10.21
N THR A 126 -25.11 0.15 -9.82
CA THR A 126 -26.07 0.88 -8.99
C THR A 126 -25.55 1.04 -7.57
N ARG A 127 -26.13 1.97 -6.82
CA ARG A 127 -25.85 2.16 -5.40
C ARG A 127 -25.99 0.85 -4.59
N GLU A 128 -27.05 0.08 -4.84
CA GLU A 128 -27.32 -1.18 -4.16
C GLU A 128 -26.22 -2.23 -4.42
N GLN A 129 -25.70 -2.26 -5.66
CA GLN A 129 -24.58 -3.15 -6.00
C GLN A 129 -23.28 -2.75 -5.28
N LEU A 130 -23.03 -1.45 -5.14
CA LEU A 130 -21.88 -0.93 -4.39
C LEU A 130 -22.03 -1.22 -2.88
N GLU A 131 -23.21 -1.03 -2.30
CA GLU A 131 -23.48 -1.36 -0.90
C GLU A 131 -23.31 -2.85 -0.62
N LYS A 132 -23.76 -3.70 -1.55
CA LYS A 132 -23.56 -5.15 -1.48
C LYS A 132 -22.06 -5.47 -1.46
N PHE A 133 -21.28 -4.92 -2.39
CA PHE A 133 -19.83 -5.13 -2.46
C PHE A 133 -19.12 -4.71 -1.17
N VAL A 134 -19.40 -3.50 -0.67
CA VAL A 134 -18.80 -3.00 0.57
C VAL A 134 -19.16 -3.90 1.74
N ARG A 135 -20.42 -4.31 1.88
CA ARG A 135 -20.88 -5.19 2.96
C ARG A 135 -20.19 -6.55 2.91
N GLU A 136 -20.17 -7.20 1.75
CA GLU A 136 -19.51 -8.49 1.58
C GLU A 136 -18.01 -8.42 1.86
N SER A 137 -17.36 -7.30 1.51
CA SER A 137 -15.95 -7.07 1.84
C SER A 137 -15.72 -6.96 3.36
N LEU A 138 -16.58 -6.23 4.07
CA LEU A 138 -16.51 -6.12 5.54
C LEU A 138 -16.81 -7.46 6.23
N GLU A 139 -17.78 -8.23 5.74
CA GLU A 139 -18.13 -9.56 6.24
C GLU A 139 -16.98 -10.57 6.07
N LYS A 140 -16.17 -10.43 5.03
CA LYS A 140 -14.94 -11.22 4.84
C LYS A 140 -13.82 -10.85 5.80
N GLY A 141 -13.89 -9.71 6.46
CA GLY A 141 -12.88 -9.21 7.40
C GLY A 141 -12.05 -8.05 6.87
N ALA A 142 -12.37 -7.47 5.71
CA ALA A 142 -11.78 -6.21 5.29
C ALA A 142 -12.21 -5.08 6.24
N VAL A 143 -11.37 -4.06 6.39
CA VAL A 143 -11.74 -2.80 7.07
C VAL A 143 -12.38 -1.80 6.09
N GLY A 144 -12.37 -2.11 4.81
CA GLY A 144 -12.92 -1.29 3.75
C GLY A 144 -12.50 -1.73 2.35
N VAL A 145 -12.47 -0.78 1.42
CA VAL A 145 -12.31 -1.05 -0.01
C VAL A 145 -11.26 -0.16 -0.67
N LYS A 146 -10.70 -0.63 -1.78
CA LYS A 146 -9.68 0.09 -2.55
C LYS A 146 -10.10 0.30 -4.00
N ILE A 147 -9.92 1.51 -4.50
CA ILE A 147 -10.06 1.86 -5.92
C ILE A 147 -8.66 1.90 -6.54
N MET A 148 -8.42 1.09 -7.58
CA MET A 148 -7.15 0.93 -8.27
C MET A 148 -7.10 1.74 -9.57
N GLY A 149 -7.60 2.97 -9.56
CA GLY A 149 -7.80 3.79 -10.76
C GLY A 149 -6.56 4.06 -11.60
N GLY A 150 -5.37 4.06 -10.99
CA GLY A 150 -4.11 4.21 -11.71
C GLY A 150 -3.73 2.98 -12.54
N HIS A 151 -4.06 1.78 -12.07
CA HIS A 151 -3.79 0.52 -12.76
C HIS A 151 -4.92 0.14 -13.71
N TRP A 152 -6.15 0.21 -13.20
CA TRP A 152 -7.38 -0.10 -13.94
C TRP A 152 -8.33 1.08 -13.83
N PRO A 153 -8.24 2.03 -14.78
CA PRO A 153 -9.09 3.21 -14.78
C PRO A 153 -10.57 2.86 -14.79
N LEU A 154 -11.35 3.59 -14.01
CA LEU A 154 -12.80 3.47 -13.92
C LEU A 154 -13.48 4.78 -14.37
N PRO A 155 -14.77 4.72 -14.74
CA PRO A 155 -15.56 5.95 -14.85
C PRO A 155 -15.50 6.73 -13.54
N LEU A 156 -15.22 8.01 -13.60
CA LEU A 156 -15.05 8.86 -12.41
C LEU A 156 -16.27 8.81 -11.49
N GLU A 157 -17.48 8.77 -12.07
CA GLU A 157 -18.72 8.70 -11.31
C GLU A 157 -18.86 7.39 -10.53
N THR A 158 -18.44 6.26 -11.10
CA THR A 158 -18.42 4.98 -10.40
C THR A 158 -17.51 5.03 -9.17
N SER A 159 -16.34 5.62 -9.30
CA SER A 159 -15.40 5.81 -8.19
C SER A 159 -15.96 6.76 -7.13
N ARG A 160 -16.59 7.87 -7.54
CA ARG A 160 -17.26 8.84 -6.65
C ARG A 160 -18.33 8.15 -5.81
N GLU A 161 -19.23 7.41 -6.47
CA GLU A 161 -20.30 6.70 -5.78
C GLU A 161 -19.79 5.62 -4.83
N LEU A 162 -18.70 4.93 -5.18
CA LEU A 162 -18.09 3.97 -4.25
C LEU A 162 -17.50 4.67 -3.02
N VAL A 163 -16.81 5.80 -3.18
CA VAL A 163 -16.28 6.59 -2.04
C VAL A 163 -17.41 7.00 -1.12
N LYS A 164 -18.50 7.53 -1.69
CA LYS A 164 -19.69 7.92 -0.92
C LYS A 164 -20.32 6.73 -0.21
N THR A 165 -20.48 5.61 -0.92
CA THR A 165 -21.04 4.37 -0.36
C THR A 165 -20.25 3.87 0.84
N ALA A 166 -18.92 3.80 0.70
CA ALA A 166 -18.04 3.37 1.77
C ALA A 166 -18.15 4.31 2.99
N ASN A 167 -18.17 5.63 2.77
CA ASN A 167 -18.34 6.61 3.85
C ASN A 167 -19.69 6.46 4.58
N ASP A 168 -20.80 6.31 3.84
CA ASP A 168 -22.14 6.13 4.42
C ASP A 168 -22.23 4.84 5.24
N MET A 169 -21.48 3.81 4.88
CA MET A 169 -21.38 2.54 5.59
C MET A 169 -20.27 2.51 6.67
N ASN A 170 -19.62 3.65 6.92
CA ASN A 170 -18.47 3.80 7.82
C ASN A 170 -17.31 2.83 7.52
N ALA A 171 -17.15 2.42 6.28
CA ALA A 171 -16.02 1.64 5.82
C ALA A 171 -14.83 2.55 5.46
N TYR A 172 -13.62 2.00 5.60
CA TYR A 172 -12.44 2.66 5.09
C TYR A 172 -12.44 2.66 3.57
N VAL A 173 -11.96 3.73 2.95
CA VAL A 173 -11.81 3.78 1.49
C VAL A 173 -10.49 4.40 1.11
N ALA A 174 -9.78 3.74 0.20
CA ALA A 174 -8.55 4.25 -0.39
C ALA A 174 -8.65 4.30 -1.91
N TRP A 175 -7.93 5.24 -2.53
CA TRP A 175 -7.95 5.43 -3.98
C TRP A 175 -6.55 5.72 -4.50
N HIS A 176 -6.05 4.88 -5.41
CA HIS A 176 -4.96 5.20 -6.31
C HIS A 176 -5.52 6.06 -7.44
N ALA A 177 -5.17 7.36 -7.48
CA ALA A 177 -5.76 8.31 -8.41
C ALA A 177 -5.54 7.90 -9.87
N GLY A 178 -6.57 8.08 -10.64
CA GLY A 178 -6.67 7.74 -12.05
C GLY A 178 -8.12 7.37 -12.40
N SER A 179 -8.52 7.72 -13.61
CA SER A 179 -9.85 7.50 -14.17
C SER A 179 -9.74 7.31 -15.69
N HIS A 180 -10.87 7.16 -16.37
CA HIS A 180 -10.90 7.17 -17.85
C HIS A 180 -10.48 8.52 -18.46
N THR A 181 -10.48 9.60 -17.67
CA THR A 181 -10.19 10.98 -18.14
C THR A 181 -8.82 11.49 -17.76
N ALA A 182 -8.28 11.04 -16.63
CA ALA A 182 -6.95 11.44 -16.17
C ALA A 182 -6.19 10.23 -15.60
N GLY A 183 -4.90 10.15 -15.90
CA GLY A 183 -4.03 9.09 -15.42
C GLY A 183 -3.58 9.28 -13.97
N SER A 184 -2.64 8.43 -13.53
CA SER A 184 -1.97 8.54 -12.23
C SER A 184 -0.93 9.68 -12.27
N ASN A 185 -1.39 10.92 -12.18
CA ASN A 185 -0.62 12.16 -12.21
C ASN A 185 -1.38 13.27 -11.46
N ILE A 186 -0.87 14.49 -11.49
CA ILE A 186 -1.47 15.62 -10.78
C ILE A 186 -2.89 15.95 -11.25
N LEU A 187 -3.24 15.70 -12.53
CA LEU A 187 -4.61 15.88 -13.03
C LEU A 187 -5.56 14.85 -12.42
N GLY A 188 -5.15 13.60 -12.34
CA GLY A 188 -5.91 12.54 -11.67
C GLY A 188 -6.09 12.82 -10.18
N MET A 189 -5.08 13.40 -9.52
CA MET A 189 -5.23 13.85 -8.13
C MET A 189 -6.29 14.94 -7.98
N ARG A 190 -6.32 15.93 -8.88
CA ARG A 190 -7.36 16.97 -8.89
C ARG A 190 -8.78 16.38 -9.04
N GLU A 191 -8.95 15.44 -9.97
CA GLU A 191 -10.23 14.74 -10.16
C GLU A 191 -10.69 13.99 -8.91
N VAL A 192 -9.77 13.25 -8.27
CA VAL A 192 -10.08 12.49 -7.05
C VAL A 192 -10.48 13.41 -5.91
N ILE A 193 -9.79 14.54 -5.72
CA ILE A 193 -10.10 15.52 -4.68
C ILE A 193 -11.50 16.10 -4.88
N GLU A 194 -11.84 16.48 -6.11
CA GLU A 194 -13.18 16.99 -6.42
C GLU A 194 -14.26 15.91 -6.27
N ALA A 195 -13.97 14.68 -6.69
CA ALA A 195 -14.89 13.55 -6.53
C ALA A 195 -15.10 13.17 -5.06
N ALA A 196 -14.09 13.29 -4.21
CA ALA A 196 -14.13 12.96 -2.78
C ALA A 196 -14.55 14.13 -1.89
N LYS A 197 -14.99 15.25 -2.46
CA LYS A 197 -15.29 16.46 -1.70
C LYS A 197 -16.26 16.20 -0.54
N GLY A 198 -15.78 16.51 0.68
CA GLY A 198 -16.54 16.30 1.91
C GLY A 198 -16.57 14.84 2.41
N GLN A 199 -15.98 13.90 1.70
CA GLN A 199 -15.85 12.49 2.10
C GLN A 199 -14.48 12.20 2.68
N ARG A 200 -14.41 11.28 3.64
CA ARG A 200 -13.12 10.74 4.13
C ARG A 200 -12.51 9.86 3.05
N LEU A 201 -11.27 10.09 2.72
CA LEU A 201 -10.55 9.30 1.72
C LEU A 201 -9.06 9.21 2.05
N HIS A 202 -8.50 8.01 1.93
CA HIS A 202 -7.08 7.78 1.82
C HIS A 202 -6.65 7.91 0.34
N LEU A 203 -5.99 9.00 0.01
CA LEU A 203 -5.37 9.18 -1.30
C LEU A 203 -4.01 8.51 -1.28
N ALA A 204 -3.90 7.36 -1.93
CA ALA A 204 -2.72 6.51 -1.84
C ALA A 204 -1.48 7.17 -2.45
N HIS A 205 -0.31 6.98 -1.83
CA HIS A 205 1.05 7.30 -2.30
C HIS A 205 1.16 8.60 -3.11
N ILE A 206 0.99 9.74 -2.46
CA ILE A 206 0.92 11.07 -3.09
C ILE A 206 2.06 11.36 -4.09
N ASN A 207 3.26 10.86 -3.82
CA ASN A 207 4.42 11.05 -4.70
C ASN A 207 4.25 10.39 -6.09
N ALA A 208 3.34 9.45 -6.26
CA ALA A 208 2.99 8.89 -7.56
C ALA A 208 2.39 9.92 -8.52
N TYR A 209 1.82 10.99 -7.99
CA TYR A 209 1.14 12.05 -8.78
C TYR A 209 2.04 13.23 -9.09
N CYS A 210 3.24 13.29 -8.49
CA CYS A 210 4.17 14.40 -8.58
C CYS A 210 5.48 14.03 -9.29
N ARG A 211 5.39 13.30 -10.41
CA ARG A 211 6.54 12.77 -11.16
C ARG A 211 6.98 13.66 -12.33
N GLY A 212 6.47 14.87 -12.41
CA GLY A 212 6.82 15.80 -13.49
C GLY A 212 6.21 15.44 -14.85
N ARG A 213 5.03 14.82 -14.85
CA ARG A 213 4.37 14.37 -16.08
C ARG A 213 3.50 15.44 -16.73
N VAL A 214 3.09 16.43 -15.99
CA VAL A 214 2.22 17.53 -16.45
C VAL A 214 2.94 18.85 -16.28
N ASN A 215 3.53 19.10 -15.11
CA ASN A 215 4.33 20.27 -14.76
C ASN A 215 5.68 19.79 -14.17
N PRO A 216 6.66 20.69 -13.96
CA PRO A 216 7.88 20.36 -13.21
C PRO A 216 7.57 19.72 -11.84
N VAL A 217 8.40 18.77 -11.41
CA VAL A 217 8.21 17.98 -10.17
C VAL A 217 7.97 18.85 -8.94
N ASP A 218 8.71 19.95 -8.82
CA ASP A 218 8.59 20.85 -7.67
C ASP A 218 7.27 21.65 -7.69
N GLU A 219 6.74 21.96 -8.86
CA GLU A 219 5.43 22.59 -9.02
C GLU A 219 4.30 21.61 -8.67
N GLU A 220 4.34 20.39 -9.22
CA GLU A 220 3.35 19.35 -8.89
C GLU A 220 3.37 19.01 -7.39
N SER A 221 4.55 18.92 -6.78
CA SER A 221 4.69 18.63 -5.35
C SER A 221 4.12 19.75 -4.47
N LYS A 222 4.38 21.00 -4.80
CA LYS A 222 3.80 22.18 -4.11
C LYS A 222 2.28 22.17 -4.22
N GLU A 223 1.77 22.00 -5.43
CA GLU A 223 0.33 21.93 -5.69
C GLU A 223 -0.34 20.81 -4.90
N ALA A 224 0.24 19.60 -4.92
CA ALA A 224 -0.30 18.46 -4.17
C ALA A 224 -0.37 18.73 -2.66
N ILE A 225 0.66 19.33 -2.07
CA ILE A 225 0.67 19.71 -0.65
C ILE A 225 -0.40 20.77 -0.36
N GLU A 226 -0.57 21.76 -1.23
CA GLU A 226 -1.60 22.81 -1.07
C GLU A 226 -3.01 22.20 -1.15
N MET A 227 -3.25 21.31 -2.10
CA MET A 227 -4.51 20.59 -2.22
C MET A 227 -4.84 19.77 -0.98
N LEU A 228 -3.87 19.05 -0.39
CA LEU A 228 -4.09 18.29 0.84
C LEU A 228 -4.38 19.22 2.03
N ARG A 229 -3.66 20.34 2.16
CA ARG A 229 -3.93 21.32 3.22
C ARG A 229 -5.33 21.92 3.15
N ALA A 230 -5.83 22.10 1.91
CA ALA A 230 -7.16 22.62 1.66
C ALA A 230 -8.29 21.60 1.90
N ASN A 231 -7.96 20.31 1.99
CA ASN A 231 -8.92 19.20 2.09
C ASN A 231 -8.63 18.30 3.30
N PRO A 232 -8.93 18.72 4.53
CA PRO A 232 -8.59 17.99 5.77
C PRO A 232 -9.37 16.68 5.96
N ASN A 233 -10.33 16.38 5.11
CA ASN A 233 -11.02 15.09 5.00
C ASN A 233 -10.20 14.02 4.28
N LEU A 234 -9.10 14.43 3.63
CA LEU A 234 -8.17 13.54 2.96
C LEU A 234 -6.96 13.29 3.84
N TRP A 235 -6.42 12.09 3.78
CA TRP A 235 -5.08 11.80 4.25
C TRP A 235 -4.34 10.97 3.19
N CYS A 236 -3.04 10.94 3.28
CA CYS A 236 -2.19 10.26 2.31
C CYS A 236 -0.91 9.77 2.99
N GLU A 237 -0.22 8.91 2.31
CA GLU A 237 1.17 8.54 2.60
C GLU A 237 2.05 8.83 1.37
N ALA A 238 3.34 8.75 1.58
CA ALA A 238 4.35 8.76 0.54
C ALA A 238 5.38 7.68 0.85
N TYR A 239 5.86 7.00 -0.16
CA TYR A 239 6.97 6.07 -0.01
C TYR A 239 8.29 6.73 -0.41
N VAL A 240 9.35 6.36 0.27
CA VAL A 240 10.71 6.92 0.04
C VAL A 240 11.51 6.11 -0.98
N SER A 241 10.96 5.02 -1.49
CA SER A 241 11.62 4.19 -2.50
C SER A 241 11.74 4.95 -3.84
N PRO A 242 12.90 4.93 -4.50
CA PRO A 242 13.02 5.42 -5.88
C PRO A 242 12.24 4.55 -6.87
N ASN A 243 11.90 3.35 -6.48
CA ASN A 243 11.25 2.36 -7.33
C ASN A 243 9.73 2.38 -7.16
N ASN A 244 9.03 2.10 -8.25
CA ASN A 244 7.59 1.93 -8.31
C ASN A 244 7.24 0.50 -8.69
N GLY A 245 6.59 -0.23 -7.79
CA GLY A 245 6.10 -1.60 -8.05
C GLY A 245 4.90 -1.60 -9.00
N THR A 246 4.83 -2.60 -9.87
CA THR A 246 3.74 -2.76 -10.84
C THR A 246 3.67 -4.18 -11.39
N VAL A 247 2.63 -4.47 -12.19
CA VAL A 247 2.42 -5.77 -12.87
C VAL A 247 2.98 -5.68 -14.28
N LEU A 248 3.77 -6.68 -14.67
CA LEU A 248 4.49 -6.73 -15.95
C LEU A 248 3.80 -7.61 -17.01
N ASP A 249 2.52 -7.91 -16.82
CA ASP A 249 1.80 -8.86 -17.66
C ASP A 249 1.57 -8.32 -19.08
N CYS A 250 1.86 -9.17 -20.06
CA CYS A 250 1.45 -8.99 -21.44
C CYS A 250 0.21 -9.78 -21.78
N ASP A 251 -0.57 -9.29 -22.75
CA ASP A 251 -1.61 -10.03 -23.43
C ASP A 251 -1.03 -10.99 -24.50
N GLU A 252 -1.93 -11.67 -25.24
CA GLU A 252 -1.57 -12.63 -26.29
C GLU A 252 -0.85 -11.97 -27.48
N ASP A 253 -1.07 -10.67 -27.70
CA ASP A 253 -0.43 -9.87 -28.74
C ASP A 253 0.87 -9.21 -28.26
N GLY A 254 1.29 -9.48 -27.02
CA GLY A 254 2.49 -8.94 -26.40
C GLY A 254 2.37 -7.49 -25.95
N GLN A 255 1.14 -6.96 -25.82
CA GLN A 255 0.92 -5.61 -25.29
C GLN A 255 0.86 -5.64 -23.76
N ILE A 256 1.46 -4.65 -23.11
CA ILE A 256 1.37 -4.51 -21.66
C ILE A 256 -0.07 -4.21 -21.24
N ILE A 257 -0.60 -5.01 -20.32
CA ILE A 257 -1.98 -4.86 -19.84
C ILE A 257 -2.08 -3.73 -18.82
N ASP A 258 -1.13 -3.65 -17.89
CA ASP A 258 -1.15 -2.69 -16.79
C ASP A 258 -0.82 -1.27 -17.26
N HIS A 259 -1.69 -0.32 -16.92
CA HIS A 259 -1.55 1.07 -17.36
C HIS A 259 -0.37 1.80 -16.70
N VAL A 260 -0.02 1.46 -15.45
CA VAL A 260 1.15 2.04 -14.76
C VAL A 260 2.43 1.58 -15.44
N THR A 261 2.55 0.30 -15.78
CA THR A 261 3.69 -0.27 -16.50
C THR A 261 3.87 0.38 -17.87
N ARG A 262 2.78 0.53 -18.64
CA ARG A 262 2.82 1.26 -19.93
C ARG A 262 3.41 2.64 -19.76
N THR A 263 2.89 3.39 -18.78
CA THR A 263 3.37 4.75 -18.50
C THR A 263 4.83 4.79 -18.03
N CYS A 264 5.29 3.79 -17.26
CA CYS A 264 6.70 3.69 -16.87
C CYS A 264 7.62 3.47 -18.08
N LEU A 265 7.25 2.58 -19.01
CA LEU A 265 7.99 2.37 -20.26
C LEU A 265 8.05 3.65 -21.11
N GLU A 266 6.90 4.31 -21.29
CA GLU A 266 6.81 5.57 -22.03
C GLU A 266 7.67 6.68 -21.41
N THR A 267 7.80 6.72 -20.08
CA THR A 267 8.68 7.67 -19.37
C THR A 267 10.15 7.49 -19.78
N PHE A 268 10.56 6.28 -20.14
CA PHE A 268 11.89 5.96 -20.66
C PHE A 268 11.99 6.02 -22.17
N GLY A 269 10.93 6.41 -22.89
CA GLY A 269 10.87 6.44 -24.35
C GLY A 269 10.77 5.06 -24.98
N LEU A 270 10.33 4.05 -24.22
CA LEU A 270 10.17 2.67 -24.67
C LEU A 270 8.73 2.39 -25.10
N THR A 271 8.54 1.40 -25.98
CA THR A 271 7.19 0.98 -26.39
C THR A 271 6.49 0.22 -25.26
N PRO A 272 5.16 0.39 -25.09
CA PRO A 272 4.40 -0.27 -24.02
C PRO A 272 4.00 -1.72 -24.39
N ASP A 273 5.00 -2.51 -24.79
CA ASP A 273 4.86 -3.88 -25.27
C ASP A 273 6.03 -4.77 -24.79
N ALA A 274 6.01 -6.03 -25.20
CA ALA A 274 7.04 -7.00 -24.85
C ALA A 274 8.44 -6.61 -25.35
N ALA A 275 8.55 -5.86 -26.45
CA ALA A 275 9.84 -5.40 -26.95
C ALA A 275 10.43 -4.32 -26.04
N GLY A 276 9.61 -3.33 -25.65
CA GLY A 276 10.04 -2.30 -24.68
C GLY A 276 10.35 -2.89 -23.30
N MET A 277 9.62 -3.91 -22.85
CA MET A 277 9.95 -4.61 -21.60
C MET A 277 11.32 -5.29 -21.65
N ARG A 278 11.64 -5.99 -22.75
CA ARG A 278 12.98 -6.59 -22.93
C ARG A 278 14.08 -5.55 -22.87
N GLU A 279 13.89 -4.44 -23.55
CA GLU A 279 14.84 -3.33 -23.52
C GLU A 279 14.95 -2.72 -22.11
N ALA A 280 13.82 -2.56 -21.39
CA ALA A 280 13.82 -2.04 -20.03
C ALA A 280 14.63 -2.93 -19.06
N PHE A 281 14.52 -4.25 -19.16
CA PHE A 281 15.34 -5.16 -18.38
C PHE A 281 16.83 -5.06 -18.73
N LEU A 282 17.18 -5.17 -20.01
CA LEU A 282 18.58 -5.16 -20.48
C LEU A 282 19.29 -3.82 -20.25
N THR A 283 18.55 -2.73 -20.11
CA THR A 283 19.07 -1.40 -19.81
C THR A 283 18.93 -1.01 -18.33
N HIS A 284 18.62 -1.96 -17.45
CA HIS A 284 18.46 -1.77 -16.00
C HIS A 284 17.42 -0.69 -15.62
N ARG A 285 16.40 -0.52 -16.47
CA ARG A 285 15.27 0.41 -16.24
C ARG A 285 14.06 -0.27 -15.65
N CYS A 286 14.07 -1.59 -15.56
CA CYS A 286 13.06 -2.41 -14.88
C CYS A 286 13.74 -3.56 -14.15
N PHE A 287 13.21 -3.89 -12.99
CA PHE A 287 13.59 -5.05 -12.19
C PHE A 287 12.41 -6.01 -12.14
N ALA A 288 12.65 -7.31 -12.28
CA ALA A 288 11.65 -8.32 -11.96
C ALA A 288 11.67 -8.64 -10.46
N ILE A 289 10.53 -9.08 -9.94
CA ILE A 289 10.42 -9.57 -8.56
C ILE A 289 10.44 -11.09 -8.61
N ALA A 290 11.51 -11.68 -8.04
CA ALA A 290 11.64 -13.12 -7.89
C ALA A 290 11.19 -13.56 -6.50
N ASP A 291 10.44 -14.66 -6.44
CA ASP A 291 10.15 -15.37 -5.20
C ASP A 291 11.22 -16.44 -4.98
N THR A 292 12.00 -16.31 -3.92
CA THR A 292 13.09 -17.25 -3.58
C THR A 292 12.64 -18.41 -2.70
N GLY A 293 11.34 -18.50 -2.39
CA GLY A 293 10.79 -19.44 -1.42
C GLY A 293 11.00 -19.03 0.04
N PHE A 294 11.68 -17.92 0.28
CA PHE A 294 11.94 -17.36 1.61
C PHE A 294 11.60 -15.87 1.71
N MET A 295 11.87 -15.11 0.67
CA MET A 295 11.60 -13.67 0.53
C MET A 295 11.46 -13.33 -0.94
N SER A 296 10.99 -12.12 -1.24
CA SER A 296 11.01 -11.57 -2.58
C SER A 296 12.27 -10.76 -2.79
N GLU A 297 12.90 -10.91 -3.94
CA GLU A 297 14.13 -10.19 -4.31
C GLU A 297 13.95 -9.49 -5.65
N LEU A 298 14.63 -8.34 -5.82
CA LEU A 298 14.70 -7.66 -7.10
C LEU A 298 15.82 -8.31 -7.96
N VAL A 299 15.46 -8.65 -9.19
CA VAL A 299 16.36 -9.23 -10.18
C VAL A 299 16.45 -8.28 -11.36
N GLU A 300 17.64 -8.12 -11.94
CA GLU A 300 17.92 -7.17 -13.02
C GLU A 300 18.58 -7.80 -14.25
N GLY A 301 18.61 -7.05 -15.37
CA GLY A 301 19.33 -7.43 -16.58
C GLY A 301 18.79 -8.71 -17.23
N GLU A 302 19.71 -9.53 -17.73
CA GLU A 302 19.37 -10.80 -18.40
C GLU A 302 18.61 -11.75 -17.50
N ALA A 303 18.94 -11.81 -16.20
CA ALA A 303 18.25 -12.68 -15.24
C ALA A 303 16.78 -12.28 -15.02
N ALA A 304 16.48 -10.98 -15.03
CA ALA A 304 15.11 -10.47 -14.97
C ALA A 304 14.33 -10.82 -16.22
N LEU A 305 14.96 -10.67 -17.39
CA LEU A 305 14.37 -11.02 -18.69
C LEU A 305 14.05 -12.53 -18.75
N GLU A 306 15.01 -13.40 -18.41
CA GLU A 306 14.81 -14.84 -18.40
C GLU A 306 13.69 -15.26 -17.44
N LEU A 307 13.63 -14.66 -16.24
CA LEU A 307 12.57 -14.92 -15.28
C LEU A 307 11.20 -14.57 -15.84
N TRP A 308 11.06 -13.37 -16.40
CA TRP A 308 9.80 -12.88 -16.96
C TRP A 308 9.32 -13.70 -18.16
N GLU A 309 10.23 -14.05 -19.08
CA GLU A 309 9.91 -14.92 -20.23
C GLU A 309 9.51 -16.35 -19.80
N LYS A 310 10.22 -16.92 -18.81
CA LYS A 310 9.89 -18.22 -18.24
C LYS A 310 8.50 -18.23 -17.57
N GLN A 311 8.05 -17.12 -17.05
CA GLN A 311 6.71 -16.94 -16.47
C GLN A 311 5.64 -16.62 -17.54
N GLY A 312 5.97 -16.72 -18.82
CA GLY A 312 5.04 -16.44 -19.92
C GLY A 312 4.75 -14.95 -20.10
N MET A 313 5.76 -14.09 -19.90
CA MET A 313 5.67 -12.63 -19.95
C MET A 313 4.66 -12.07 -18.92
N LYS A 314 4.73 -12.59 -17.70
CA LYS A 314 3.90 -12.22 -16.54
C LYS A 314 4.74 -12.03 -15.30
N GLY A 315 4.16 -11.37 -14.31
CA GLY A 315 4.76 -11.24 -13.00
C GLY A 315 4.74 -9.81 -12.47
N ALA A 316 5.36 -9.63 -11.31
CA ALA A 316 5.55 -8.33 -10.69
C ALA A 316 6.95 -7.77 -10.97
N GLY A 317 7.05 -6.47 -11.01
CA GLY A 317 8.33 -5.80 -11.17
C GLY A 317 8.34 -4.38 -10.65
N SER A 318 9.44 -3.69 -10.88
CA SER A 318 9.65 -2.37 -10.34
C SER A 318 10.45 -1.49 -11.30
N PHE A 319 10.06 -0.22 -11.37
CA PHE A 319 10.72 0.80 -12.20
C PHE A 319 11.28 1.94 -11.34
N PRO A 320 12.52 2.42 -11.58
CA PRO A 320 13.10 3.56 -10.87
C PRO A 320 12.60 4.89 -11.46
N VAL A 321 11.31 5.17 -11.28
CA VAL A 321 10.63 6.35 -11.86
C VAL A 321 10.27 7.42 -10.84
N ASN A 322 10.53 7.19 -9.57
CA ASN A 322 10.24 8.19 -8.55
C ASN A 322 11.40 9.19 -8.47
N PRO A 323 11.12 10.49 -8.44
CA PRO A 323 12.14 11.49 -8.19
C PRO A 323 12.74 11.27 -6.78
N ALA A 324 14.05 11.48 -6.69
CA ALA A 324 14.80 11.38 -5.44
C ALA A 324 14.46 12.53 -4.48
#